data_1e7b419a07074cd4abc5c6438b49b64b
#
_entry.id   1e7b419a07074cd4abc5c6438b49b64b
#
_cell.length_a   1.000
_cell.length_b   1.000
_cell.length_c   1.000
_cell.angle_alpha   90.00
_cell.angle_beta   90.00
_cell.angle_gamma   90.00
#
_symmetry.space_group_name_H-M   'P 1'
#
loop_
_entity.id
_entity.type
_entity.pdbx_description
1 polymer ?
#
loop_
_entity_poly.entity_id
_entity_poly.type
_entity_poly.pdbx_seq_one_letter_code
_entity_poly.pdbx_strand_id
1 'polypeptide(L)' 'MDQMVMPEPFTEARLLTANEVADLMRVSRMTVYRLIKNGEMPSLRVGKGYRFREEDVHDYLRGRYTEAG' A
#
# COMPACT_ATOMS: atom_id res chain seq x y z
N MET A 1 -16.84 -13.91 20.26
CA MET A 1 -16.59 -13.67 19.92
C MET A 1 -16.06 -13.38 19.51
N ASP A 2 -15.86 -13.14 19.44
CA ASP A 2 -15.34 -12.83 19.05
C ASP A 2 -14.75 -12.44 18.44
N GLN A 3 -14.54 -12.48 18.02
CA GLN A 3 -13.95 -12.24 17.37
C GLN A 3 -13.80 -11.30 16.92
N MET A 4 -14.08 -10.81 16.92
CA MET A 4 -14.00 -10.04 16.58
C MET A 4 -13.45 -9.28 16.78
N VAL A 5 -13.61 -9.50 17.07
CA VAL A 5 -13.00 -8.76 17.37
C VAL A 5 -11.89 -8.29 16.86
N MET A 6 -11.39 -8.77 15.98
CA MET A 6 -10.26 -8.35 15.48
C MET A 6 -10.32 -7.13 14.75
N PRO A 7 -9.48 -6.24 15.00
CA PRO A 7 -9.54 -4.99 14.32
C PRO A 7 -9.32 -5.18 12.86
N GLU A 8 -10.22 -4.59 12.11
CA GLU A 8 -10.14 -4.65 10.72
C GLU A 8 -8.87 -4.14 10.14
N PRO A 9 -8.30 -3.04 10.63
CA PRO A 9 -7.10 -2.48 10.00
C PRO A 9 -5.93 -3.42 10.01
N PHE A 10 -5.99 -4.43 10.85
CA PHE A 10 -4.87 -5.34 10.94
C PHE A 10 -5.08 -6.65 10.22
N THR A 11 -6.16 -6.78 9.48
CA THR A 11 -6.36 -7.98 8.72
C THR A 11 -5.43 -7.98 7.56
N GLU A 12 -4.83 -9.10 7.27
CA GLU A 12 -3.91 -9.19 6.17
C GLU A 12 -4.56 -8.98 4.84
N ALA A 13 -5.85 -9.21 4.77
CA ALA A 13 -6.56 -9.01 3.53
C ALA A 13 -6.51 -7.57 3.09
N ARG A 14 -6.29 -6.66 4.02
CA ARG A 14 -6.26 -5.26 3.69
C ARG A 14 -4.87 -4.71 3.47
N LEU A 15 -3.88 -5.56 3.62
CA LEU A 15 -2.50 -5.13 3.43
C LEU A 15 -1.95 -5.72 2.15
N LEU A 16 -1.26 -4.90 1.40
CA LEU A 16 -0.70 -5.32 0.14
C LEU A 16 0.82 -5.41 0.25
N THR A 17 1.39 -6.33 -0.48
CA THR A 17 2.84 -6.42 -0.54
C THR A 17 3.35 -5.45 -1.59
N ALA A 18 4.66 -5.23 -1.59
CA ALA A 18 5.25 -4.35 -2.57
C ALA A 18 5.02 -4.86 -3.99
N ASN A 19 5.05 -6.19 -4.17
CA ASN A 19 4.80 -6.75 -5.47
C ASN A 19 3.37 -6.48 -5.92
N GLU A 20 2.43 -6.61 -5.00
CA GLU A 20 1.04 -6.36 -5.34
C GLU A 20 0.80 -4.90 -5.69
N VAL A 21 1.46 -4.00 -4.97
CA VAL A 21 1.32 -2.59 -5.26
C VAL A 21 1.94 -2.28 -6.62
N ALA A 22 3.09 -2.86 -6.91
CA ALA A 22 3.72 -2.66 -8.20
C ALA A 22 2.82 -3.11 -9.33
N ASP A 23 2.17 -4.26 -9.15
CA ASP A 23 1.26 -4.77 -10.16
C ASP A 23 0.06 -3.85 -10.34
N LEU A 24 -0.50 -3.40 -9.24
CA LEU A 24 -1.65 -2.52 -9.31
C LEU A 24 -1.31 -1.22 -10.03
N MET A 25 -0.15 -0.70 -9.76
CA MET A 25 0.25 0.57 -10.33
C MET A 25 0.93 0.42 -11.68
N ARG A 26 1.18 -0.81 -12.08
CA ARG A 26 1.82 -1.10 -13.36
C ARG A 26 3.22 -0.49 -13.42
N VAL A 27 3.95 -0.60 -12.34
CA VAL A 27 5.33 -0.11 -12.27
C VAL A 27 6.19 -1.24 -11.72
N SER A 28 7.49 -1.02 -11.71
CA SER A 28 8.39 -2.01 -11.16
C SER A 28 8.41 -1.91 -9.64
N ARG A 29 8.84 -3.00 -9.01
CA ARG A 29 8.93 -3.02 -7.56
C ARG A 29 9.92 -1.96 -7.07
N MET A 30 10.95 -1.74 -7.85
CA MET A 30 11.95 -0.75 -7.53
C MET A 30 11.32 0.64 -7.41
N THR A 31 10.37 0.92 -8.30
CA THR A 31 9.69 2.21 -8.26
C THR A 31 8.89 2.35 -6.97
N VAL A 32 8.26 1.25 -6.54
CA VAL A 32 7.51 1.29 -5.29
C VAL A 32 8.43 1.62 -4.12
N TYR A 33 9.60 0.98 -4.08
CA TYR A 33 10.54 1.26 -3.01
C TYR A 33 11.03 2.70 -3.05
N ARG A 34 11.15 3.25 -4.23
CA ARG A 34 11.56 4.63 -4.36
C ARG A 34 10.51 5.57 -3.80
N LEU A 35 9.24 5.23 -4.00
CA LEU A 35 8.16 6.04 -3.45
C LEU A 35 8.17 6.02 -1.94
N ILE A 36 8.49 4.86 -1.36
CA ILE A 36 8.59 4.76 0.09
C ILE A 36 9.71 5.65 0.58
N LYS A 37 10.85 5.56 -0.09
CA LYS A 37 12.01 6.29 0.33
C LYS A 37 11.80 7.80 0.24
N ASN A 38 11.07 8.22 -0.75
CA ASN A 38 10.79 9.64 -0.93
C ASN A 38 9.65 10.14 -0.06
N GLY A 39 9.04 9.26 0.71
CA GLY A 39 7.95 9.69 1.58
C GLY A 39 6.65 9.91 0.84
N GLU A 40 6.55 9.43 -0.39
CA GLU A 40 5.33 9.61 -1.16
C GLU A 40 4.30 8.53 -0.95
N MET A 41 4.71 7.41 -0.41
CA MET A 41 3.78 6.29 -0.20
C MET A 41 3.94 5.79 1.23
N PRO A 42 2.90 5.89 2.04
CA PRO A 42 2.97 5.36 3.40
C PRO A 42 3.12 3.85 3.37
N SER A 43 3.88 3.31 4.28
CA SER A 43 4.07 1.87 4.33
C SER A 43 4.29 1.42 5.75
N LEU A 44 4.09 0.12 5.96
CA LEU A 44 4.34 -0.52 7.24
C LEU A 44 5.49 -1.49 7.06
N ARG A 45 6.37 -1.53 8.03
CA ARG A 45 7.45 -2.49 7.99
C ARG A 45 6.99 -3.74 8.70
N VAL A 46 6.98 -4.85 8.01
CA VAL A 46 6.56 -6.11 8.58
C VAL A 46 7.65 -7.14 8.32
N GLY A 47 8.34 -7.55 9.36
CA GLY A 47 9.46 -8.45 9.19
C GLY A 47 10.50 -7.80 8.32
N LYS A 48 10.86 -8.45 7.25
CA LYS A 48 11.86 -7.94 6.33
C LYS A 48 11.27 -7.22 5.15
N GLY A 49 9.96 -7.12 5.10
CA GLY A 49 9.35 -6.51 3.95
C GLY A 49 8.48 -5.34 4.34
N TYR A 50 7.75 -4.86 3.36
CA TYR A 50 6.84 -3.76 3.57
C TYR A 50 5.43 -4.20 3.26
N ARG A 51 4.48 -3.53 3.88
CA ARG A 51 3.08 -3.74 3.57
C ARG A 51 2.46 -2.37 3.37
N PHE A 52 1.41 -2.35 2.58
CA PHE A 52 0.74 -1.10 2.21
C PHE A 52 -0.74 -1.25 2.45
N ARG A 53 -1.36 -0.23 2.96
CA ARG A 53 -2.79 -0.24 3.13
C ARG A 53 -3.42 0.07 1.80
N GLU A 54 -4.43 -0.69 1.46
CA GLU A 54 -5.09 -0.53 0.19
C GLU A 54 -5.56 0.89 -0.03
N GLU A 55 -6.11 1.49 0.99
CA GLU A 55 -6.61 2.85 0.85
C GLU A 55 -5.50 3.85 0.58
N ASP A 56 -4.31 3.62 1.11
CA ASP A 56 -3.19 4.52 0.85
C ASP A 56 -2.77 4.45 -0.60
N VAL A 57 -2.80 3.27 -1.17
CA VAL A 57 -2.45 3.11 -2.57
C VAL A 57 -3.49 3.79 -3.44
N HIS A 58 -4.76 3.61 -3.09
CA HIS A 58 -5.83 4.24 -3.85
C HIS A 58 -5.75 5.76 -3.77
N ASP A 59 -5.41 6.28 -2.61
CA ASP A 59 -5.29 7.73 -2.46
C ASP A 59 -4.17 8.27 -3.32
N TYR A 60 -3.06 7.56 -3.36
CA TYR A 60 -1.94 7.97 -4.18
C TYR A 60 -2.34 8.02 -5.65
N LEU A 61 -3.00 6.96 -6.11
CA LEU A 61 -3.42 6.89 -7.50
C LEU A 61 -4.48 7.93 -7.82
N ARG A 62 -5.38 8.17 -6.88
CA ARG A 62 -6.43 9.15 -7.10
C ARG A 62 -5.84 10.53 -7.30
N GLY A 63 -4.80 10.85 -6.54
CA GLY A 63 -4.13 12.12 -6.68
C GLY A 63 -3.52 12.29 -8.06
N ARG A 64 -2.94 11.20 -8.58
CA ARG A 64 -2.35 11.25 -9.92
C ARG A 64 -3.41 11.46 -10.98
N TYR A 65 -4.50 10.76 -10.84
CA TYR A 65 -5.58 10.93 -11.81
C TYR A 65 -6.11 12.34 -11.82
N THR A 66 -6.25 12.88 -10.64
CA THR A 66 -6.77 14.23 -10.53
C THR A 66 -5.87 15.21 -11.25
N GLU A 67 -4.59 15.03 -11.13
CA GLU A 67 -3.65 15.89 -11.79
C GLU A 67 -3.70 15.76 -13.29
N ALA A 68 -3.86 14.53 -13.74
CA ALA A 68 -3.88 14.28 -15.16
C ALA A 68 -5.14 14.84 -15.78
N GLY A 69 -6.19 14.84 -15.01
CA GLY A 69 -7.43 15.34 -15.52
C GLY A 69 -7.46 16.84 -15.45
#